data_dbe889511956163c905b05a99c09fc7e
#
_entry.id   dbe889511956163c905b05a99c09fc7e
#
_cell.length_a   1.000
_cell.length_b   1.000
_cell.length_c   1.000
_cell.angle_alpha   90.00
_cell.angle_beta   90.00
_cell.angle_gamma   90.00
#
_symmetry.space_group_name_H-M   'P 1'
#
loop_
_entity.id
_entity.type
_entity.pdbx_description
1 polymer ?
#
loop_
_entity_poly.entity_id
_entity_poly.type
_entity_poly.pdbx_seq_one_letter_code
_entity_poly.pdbx_strand_id
1 'polypeptide(L)'
;MVIVKNKFIPPAGYKFVNLFGVLFTRRVNNISDVDFCHEYIHTKQMRELLYIPFYVLYALEWLVRLIQYRDAHKAYRNISFEREAYAHQGELQAYLDGRKHYHWVRHILNNNKKI
;
A
#
# COMPACT_ATOMS: atom_id res chain seq x y z
N MET A 1 -10.22 10.70 2.29
CA MET A 1 -9.68 10.09 1.06
C MET A 1 -10.78 10.02 0.03
N VAL A 2 -10.53 10.48 -1.19
CA VAL A 2 -11.53 10.47 -2.27
C VAL A 2 -11.48 9.13 -2.99
N ILE A 3 -12.66 8.57 -3.26
CA ILE A 3 -12.79 7.29 -3.97
C ILE A 3 -13.42 7.54 -5.34
N VAL A 4 -12.76 7.08 -6.40
CA VAL A 4 -13.22 7.27 -7.77
C VAL A 4 -13.47 5.90 -8.41
N LYS A 5 -14.71 5.65 -8.82
CA LYS A 5 -15.07 4.48 -9.60
C LYS A 5 -14.80 4.74 -11.08
N ASN A 6 -14.18 3.78 -11.77
CA ASN A 6 -13.90 3.89 -13.18
C ASN A 6 -13.81 2.50 -13.82
N LYS A 7 -13.70 2.44 -15.16
CA LYS A 7 -13.67 1.17 -15.91
C LYS A 7 -12.26 0.70 -16.24
N PHE A 8 -11.24 1.51 -16.03
CA PHE A 8 -9.91 1.30 -16.58
C PHE A 8 -8.85 0.89 -15.55
N ILE A 9 -8.88 1.44 -14.38
CA ILE A 9 -7.89 1.19 -13.34
C ILE A 9 -8.56 0.80 -12.02
N PRO A 10 -7.96 -0.11 -11.23
CA PRO A 10 -6.69 -0.80 -11.47
C PRO A 10 -6.81 -1.93 -12.50
N PRO A 11 -5.68 -2.46 -13.00
CA PRO A 11 -5.70 -3.62 -13.89
C PRO A 11 -6.25 -4.86 -13.20
N ALA A 12 -6.63 -5.86 -14.00
CA ALA A 12 -7.16 -7.12 -13.47
C ALA A 12 -6.22 -7.74 -12.44
N GLY A 13 -6.80 -8.26 -11.35
CA GLY A 13 -6.04 -8.83 -10.24
C GLY A 13 -5.75 -7.87 -9.11
N TYR A 14 -6.03 -6.59 -9.28
CA TYR A 14 -5.85 -5.57 -8.24
C TYR A 14 -7.19 -4.91 -7.95
N LYS A 15 -7.43 -4.64 -6.67
CA LYS A 15 -8.69 -4.07 -6.21
C LYS A 15 -8.69 -2.54 -6.25
N PHE A 16 -7.56 -1.94 -5.89
CA PHE A 16 -7.43 -0.49 -5.78
C PHE A 16 -6.11 0.00 -6.34
N VAL A 17 -6.11 1.26 -6.80
CA VAL A 17 -4.90 2.05 -7.06
C VAL A 17 -5.04 3.36 -6.31
N ASN A 18 -4.05 3.70 -5.50
CA ASN A 18 -4.02 4.93 -4.74
C ASN A 18 -3.04 5.91 -5.41
N LEU A 19 -3.59 6.97 -6.00
CA LEU A 19 -2.80 8.02 -6.65
C LEU A 19 -2.98 9.32 -5.88
N PHE A 20 -1.93 9.75 -5.20
CA PHE A 20 -1.89 11.00 -4.44
C PHE A 20 -3.01 11.11 -3.39
N GLY A 21 -3.41 9.99 -2.79
CA GLY A 21 -4.50 9.96 -1.82
C GLY A 21 -5.87 9.80 -2.42
N VAL A 22 -5.98 9.75 -3.75
CA VAL A 22 -7.25 9.46 -4.45
C VAL A 22 -7.27 7.97 -4.78
N LEU A 23 -8.30 7.29 -4.29
CA LEU A 23 -8.45 5.85 -4.44
C LEU A 23 -9.27 5.52 -5.68
N PHE A 24 -8.66 4.84 -6.64
CA PHE A 24 -9.33 4.39 -7.85
C PHE A 24 -9.70 2.91 -7.73
N THR A 25 -10.94 2.59 -8.07
CA THR A 25 -11.44 1.22 -8.05
C THR A 25 -12.43 1.03 -9.20
N ARG A 26 -12.56 -0.22 -9.65
CA ARG A 26 -13.59 -0.55 -10.65
C ARG A 26 -14.94 -0.89 -10.00
N ARG A 27 -14.96 -1.23 -8.70
CA ARG A 27 -16.17 -1.61 -7.96
C ARG A 27 -16.17 -0.96 -6.59
N VAL A 28 -17.15 -0.07 -6.35
CA VAL A 28 -17.28 0.63 -5.06
C VAL A 28 -17.90 -0.27 -3.98
N ASN A 29 -18.73 -1.25 -4.36
CA ASN A 29 -19.53 -2.02 -3.43
C ASN A 29 -18.76 -3.00 -2.54
N ASN A 30 -17.48 -3.25 -2.83
CA ASN A 30 -16.66 -4.25 -2.15
C ASN A 30 -15.56 -3.65 -1.27
N ILE A 31 -15.71 -2.38 -0.88
CA ILE A 31 -14.71 -1.71 -0.05
C ILE A 31 -15.00 -2.02 1.42
N SER A 32 -14.08 -2.75 2.06
CA SER A 32 -14.18 -3.07 3.48
C SER A 32 -13.43 -2.04 4.33
N ASP A 33 -13.64 -2.06 5.65
CA ASP A 33 -12.87 -1.24 6.57
C ASP A 33 -11.38 -1.60 6.53
N VAL A 34 -11.06 -2.86 6.30
CA VAL A 34 -9.69 -3.33 6.14
C VAL A 34 -9.07 -2.73 4.88
N ASP A 35 -9.79 -2.73 3.77
CA ASP A 35 -9.32 -2.12 2.52
C ASP A 35 -9.06 -0.63 2.71
N PHE A 36 -9.98 0.07 3.37
CA PHE A 36 -9.84 1.50 3.65
C PHE A 36 -8.61 1.77 4.50
N CYS A 37 -8.40 0.99 5.56
CA CYS A 37 -7.23 1.12 6.45
C CYS A 37 -5.94 0.91 5.66
N HIS A 38 -5.87 -0.14 4.85
CA HIS A 38 -4.71 -0.44 4.01
C HIS A 38 -4.35 0.74 3.12
N GLU A 39 -5.33 1.27 2.39
CA GLU A 39 -5.08 2.38 1.46
C GLU A 39 -4.78 3.68 2.18
N TYR A 40 -5.38 3.91 3.34
CA TYR A 40 -5.08 5.10 4.12
C TYR A 40 -3.65 5.07 4.70
N ILE A 41 -3.15 3.89 5.05
CA ILE A 41 -1.74 3.73 5.43
C ILE A 41 -0.82 4.21 4.29
N HIS A 42 -1.11 3.81 3.05
CA HIS A 42 -0.37 4.29 1.88
C HIS A 42 -0.46 5.80 1.71
N THR A 43 -1.63 6.38 1.95
CA THR A 43 -1.79 7.84 1.89
C THR A 43 -0.89 8.54 2.90
N LYS A 44 -0.78 8.00 4.12
CA LYS A 44 0.12 8.55 5.14
C LYS A 44 1.60 8.41 4.72
N GLN A 45 1.97 7.27 4.14
CA GLN A 45 3.31 7.06 3.60
C GLN A 45 3.63 8.08 2.49
N MET A 46 2.68 8.32 1.60
CA MET A 46 2.82 9.29 0.51
C MET A 46 3.05 10.69 1.05
N ARG A 47 2.29 11.10 2.07
CA ARG A 47 2.44 12.42 2.68
C ARG A 47 3.81 12.60 3.34
N GLU A 48 4.30 11.54 3.99
CA GLU A 48 5.62 11.59 4.64
C GLU A 48 6.74 11.82 3.65
N LEU A 49 6.59 11.30 2.42
CA LEU A 49 7.61 11.39 1.37
C LEU A 49 7.26 12.43 0.32
N LEU A 50 6.25 13.29 0.55
CA LEU A 50 5.83 14.36 -0.37
C LEU A 50 5.40 13.81 -1.74
N TYR A 51 4.77 12.66 -1.75
CA TYR A 51 4.14 11.97 -2.90
C TYR A 51 5.13 11.44 -3.94
N ILE A 52 5.78 12.29 -4.75
CA ILE A 52 6.63 11.82 -5.85
C ILE A 52 7.77 10.90 -5.37
N PRO A 53 8.54 11.25 -4.32
CA PRO A 53 9.53 10.33 -3.78
C PRO A 53 8.97 8.98 -3.34
N PHE A 54 7.72 8.95 -2.84
CA PHE A 54 7.06 7.70 -2.49
C PHE A 54 7.01 6.74 -3.69
N TYR A 55 6.55 7.23 -4.85
CA TYR A 55 6.43 6.39 -6.05
C TYR A 55 7.78 5.94 -6.58
N VAL A 56 8.79 6.81 -6.52
CA VAL A 56 10.15 6.46 -6.93
C VAL A 56 10.71 5.34 -6.05
N LEU A 57 10.61 5.50 -4.73
CA LEU A 57 11.08 4.49 -3.79
C LEU A 57 10.28 3.19 -3.90
N TYR A 58 8.97 3.29 -4.10
CA TYR A 58 8.11 2.14 -4.30
C TYR A 58 8.56 1.32 -5.51
N ALA A 59 8.77 1.98 -6.65
CA ALA A 59 9.21 1.32 -7.87
C ALA A 59 10.59 0.70 -7.72
N LEU A 60 11.53 1.43 -7.10
CA LEU A 60 12.89 0.94 -6.88
C LEU A 60 12.89 -0.29 -5.96
N GLU A 61 12.13 -0.25 -4.88
CA GLU A 61 12.05 -1.38 -3.97
C GLU A 61 11.38 -2.58 -4.64
N TRP A 62 10.36 -2.35 -5.47
CA TRP A 62 9.75 -3.43 -6.24
C TRP A 62 10.76 -4.13 -7.14
N LEU A 63 11.63 -3.36 -7.83
CA LEU A 63 12.68 -3.94 -8.66
C LEU A 63 13.66 -4.78 -7.84
N VAL A 64 14.07 -4.30 -6.67
CA VAL A 64 14.95 -5.05 -5.77
C VAL A 64 14.28 -6.35 -5.34
N ARG A 65 13.02 -6.28 -4.92
CA ARG A 65 12.28 -7.47 -4.50
C ARG A 65 12.03 -8.44 -5.65
N LEU A 66 11.82 -7.91 -6.87
CA LEU A 66 11.66 -8.74 -8.05
C LEU A 66 12.92 -9.56 -8.34
N ILE A 67 14.09 -8.95 -8.21
CA ILE A 67 15.37 -9.67 -8.34
C ILE A 67 15.49 -10.71 -7.23
N GLN A 68 15.11 -10.37 -6.02
CA GLN A 68 15.20 -11.23 -4.84
C GLN A 68 14.26 -12.45 -4.93
N TYR A 69 13.01 -12.23 -5.30
CA TYR A 69 11.98 -13.28 -5.27
C TYR A 69 11.67 -13.90 -6.63
N ARG A 70 12.01 -13.22 -7.72
CA ARG A 70 11.73 -13.64 -9.10
C ARG A 70 10.24 -13.92 -9.38
N ASP A 71 9.38 -13.18 -8.69
CA ASP A 71 7.92 -13.27 -8.81
C ASP A 71 7.35 -11.87 -8.61
N ALA A 72 6.63 -11.37 -9.61
CA ALA A 72 6.13 -9.98 -9.61
C ALA A 72 5.16 -9.71 -8.46
N HIS A 73 4.25 -10.63 -8.19
CA HIS A 73 3.27 -10.46 -7.12
C HIS A 73 3.93 -10.57 -5.74
N LYS A 74 4.84 -11.52 -5.57
CA LYS A 74 5.58 -11.67 -4.32
C LYS A 74 6.47 -10.47 -4.06
N ALA A 75 7.09 -9.92 -5.10
CA ALA A 75 7.87 -8.68 -5.01
C ALA A 75 6.99 -7.53 -4.51
N TYR A 76 5.81 -7.35 -5.09
CA TYR A 76 4.83 -6.36 -4.68
C TYR A 76 4.47 -6.50 -3.20
N ARG A 77 4.11 -7.70 -2.75
CA ARG A 77 3.72 -7.96 -1.36
C ARG A 77 4.84 -7.70 -0.37
N ASN A 78 6.10 -7.71 -0.81
CA ASN A 78 7.27 -7.55 0.03
C ASN A 78 7.92 -6.17 -0.02
N ILE A 79 7.36 -5.21 -0.75
CA ILE A 79 7.76 -3.81 -0.65
C ILE A 79 7.49 -3.34 0.79
N SER A 80 8.41 -2.58 1.38
CA SER A 80 8.27 -2.14 2.78
C SER A 80 6.96 -1.40 3.03
N PHE A 81 6.53 -0.57 2.10
CA PHE A 81 5.24 0.13 2.17
C PHE A 81 4.07 -0.85 2.22
N GLU A 82 4.12 -1.92 1.41
CA GLU A 82 3.08 -2.94 1.42
C GLU A 82 3.17 -3.82 2.67
N ARG A 83 4.37 -4.14 3.14
CA ARG A 83 4.55 -4.91 4.36
C ARG A 83 3.89 -4.21 5.55
N GLU A 84 4.08 -2.90 5.69
CA GLU A 84 3.42 -2.13 6.74
C GLU A 84 1.90 -2.21 6.59
N ALA A 85 1.39 -1.95 5.39
CA ALA A 85 -0.05 -1.90 5.14
C ALA A 85 -0.71 -3.26 5.42
N TYR A 86 -0.13 -4.36 4.91
CA TYR A 86 -0.68 -5.70 5.15
C TYR A 86 -0.56 -6.13 6.61
N ALA A 87 0.50 -5.74 7.31
CA ALA A 87 0.68 -6.10 8.71
C ALA A 87 -0.35 -5.43 9.63
N HIS A 88 -0.80 -4.22 9.30
CA HIS A 88 -1.61 -3.39 10.18
C HIS A 88 -3.01 -3.07 9.67
N GLN A 89 -3.37 -3.52 8.48
CA GLN A 89 -4.67 -3.20 7.89
C GLN A 89 -5.86 -3.65 8.74
N GLY A 90 -5.69 -4.73 9.50
CA GLY A 90 -6.74 -5.25 10.38
C GLY A 90 -6.94 -4.47 11.68
N GLU A 91 -6.00 -3.58 12.02
CA GLU A 91 -6.07 -2.76 13.23
C GLU A 91 -6.94 -1.53 13.06
N LEU A 92 -7.33 -1.22 11.84
CA LEU A 92 -8.29 -0.18 11.45
C LEU A 92 -7.90 1.21 11.99
N GLN A 93 -8.88 1.97 12.47
CA GLN A 93 -8.66 3.35 12.91
C GLN A 93 -7.67 3.46 14.08
N ALA A 94 -7.62 2.44 14.94
CA ALA A 94 -6.68 2.44 16.07
C ALA A 94 -5.24 2.53 15.60
N TYR A 95 -4.89 1.83 14.53
CA TYR A 95 -3.55 1.92 13.96
C TYR A 95 -3.30 3.29 13.33
N LEU A 96 -4.27 3.80 12.58
CA LEU A 96 -4.13 5.10 11.91
C LEU A 96 -3.92 6.22 12.91
N ASP A 97 -4.62 6.18 14.06
CA ASP A 97 -4.51 7.20 15.11
C ASP A 97 -3.18 7.15 15.83
N GLY A 98 -2.63 5.95 16.07
CA GLY A 98 -1.39 5.76 16.81
C GLY A 98 -0.14 5.59 15.96
N ARG A 99 -0.29 5.62 14.63
CA ARG A 99 0.83 5.35 13.74
C ARG A 99 1.91 6.43 13.84
N LYS A 100 3.16 5.98 13.97
CA LYS A 100 4.33 6.85 13.97
C LYS A 100 4.78 7.16 12.54
N HIS A 101 5.33 8.37 12.36
CA HIS A 101 5.89 8.75 11.07
C HIS A 101 7.01 7.79 10.65
N TYR A 102 7.07 7.49 9.34
CA TYR A 102 8.08 6.60 8.76
C TYR A 102 8.06 5.19 9.35
N HIS A 103 6.92 4.72 9.81
CA HIS A 103 6.79 3.37 10.39
C HIS A 103 7.18 2.29 9.38
N TRP A 104 6.99 2.53 8.08
CA TRP A 104 7.35 1.60 7.02
C TRP A 104 8.83 1.24 6.99
N VAL A 105 9.71 2.11 7.51
CA VAL A 105 11.16 1.86 7.56
C VAL A 105 11.46 0.57 8.33
N ARG A 106 10.68 0.26 9.35
CA ARG A 106 10.83 -0.98 10.14
C ARG A 106 10.61 -2.23 9.30
N HIS A 107 9.88 -2.12 8.19
CA HIS A 107 9.52 -3.27 7.36
C HIS A 107 10.49 -3.52 6.21
N ILE A 108 11.52 -2.70 6.04
CA ILE A 108 12.52 -2.90 4.97
C ILE A 108 13.22 -4.24 5.15
N LEU A 109 13.64 -4.57 6.36
CA LEU A 109 14.35 -5.80 6.68
C LEU A 109 13.47 -6.86 7.34
N ASN A 110 12.34 -6.47 7.92
CA ASN A 110 11.46 -7.38 8.63
C ASN A 110 10.42 -7.98 7.70
N ASN A 111 10.48 -9.29 7.51
CA ASN A 111 9.50 -10.00 6.70
C ASN A 111 8.27 -10.36 7.55
N ASN A 112 7.08 -9.96 7.10
CA ASN A 112 5.83 -10.29 7.77
C ASN A 112 5.41 -11.71 7.42
N LYS A 113 5.51 -12.63 8.39
CA LYS A 113 5.17 -14.04 8.17
C LYS A 113 3.69 -14.29 7.86
N LYS A 114 2.82 -13.29 8.10
CA LYS A 114 1.37 -13.40 7.89
C LYS A 114 0.93 -12.99 6.49
N ILE A 115 1.82 -12.54 5.67
CA ILE A 115 1.48 -12.07 4.32
C ILE A 115 1.41 -13.24 3.34
#